data_9ad36e553fb74c04dd2f2f931492c0f0
#
_entry.id   9ad36e553fb74c04dd2f2f931492c0f0
#
_cell.length_a   1.000
_cell.length_b   1.000
_cell.length_c   1.000
_cell.angle_alpha   90.00
_cell.angle_beta   90.00
_cell.angle_gamma   90.00
#
_symmetry.space_group_name_H-M   'P 1'
#
loop_
_entity.id
_entity.type
_entity.pdbx_description
1 polymer ?
#
loop_
_entity_poly.entity_id
_entity_poly.type
_entity_poly.pdbx_seq_one_letter_code
_entity_poly.pdbx_strand_id
1 'polypeptide(L)'
;MGQTRRTSGLRHDLQKGSGSDPERRRGPSIITIWEETRMNGKGVPRIIDTFAAKGISPGKTWKIYLRAEDAHGDMKYIICTLDQAGAGVYPVSLIKIPADQQRSLCGYIYLNTGGVQRLDFLSLMLTINIQDGEGNYSDPVLLPLNLDPRAEEEHPPMGLFEDRDLGPIMINLTFQASDS
;
A
#
# COMPACT_ATOMS: atom_id res chain seq x y z
N MET A 1 7.10 94.32 28.61
CA MET A 1 5.90 94.89 27.94
C MET A 1 5.47 93.94 26.81
N GLY A 2 4.20 93.57 26.81
CA GLY A 2 3.53 92.97 25.67
C GLY A 2 3.36 91.47 25.75
N GLN A 3 2.43 90.99 26.36
CA GLN A 3 1.21 90.16 26.15
C GLN A 3 0.91 89.92 24.67
N THR A 4 0.56 88.70 24.21
CA THR A 4 -0.83 88.29 24.15
C THR A 4 -1.00 86.92 23.42
N ARG A 5 -1.77 86.00 24.05
CA ARG A 5 -2.87 85.15 23.60
C ARG A 5 -2.63 84.10 22.45
N ARG A 6 -2.77 82.86 22.84
CA ARG A 6 -3.83 81.84 22.59
C ARG A 6 -4.39 81.80 21.17
N THR A 7 -4.28 80.65 20.53
CA THR A 7 -5.47 79.92 19.97
C THR A 7 -5.21 78.41 19.91
N SER A 8 -6.18 77.75 20.45
CA SER A 8 -6.35 76.31 20.42
C SER A 8 -6.74 75.83 19.03
N GLY A 9 -6.10 74.78 18.56
CA GLY A 9 -6.52 73.99 17.36
C GLY A 9 -6.63 72.57 17.71
N LEU A 10 -7.84 72.14 17.97
CA LEU A 10 -8.21 70.67 17.99
C LEU A 10 -7.85 70.06 16.67
N ARG A 11 -7.02 69.03 16.71
CA ARG A 11 -6.89 68.05 15.58
C ARG A 11 -7.58 66.77 15.96
N HIS A 12 -8.65 66.47 15.23
CA HIS A 12 -9.31 65.18 15.22
C HIS A 12 -8.32 64.11 14.82
N ASP A 13 -8.03 63.22 15.71
CA ASP A 13 -7.42 61.91 15.39
C ASP A 13 -8.46 61.04 14.70
N LEU A 14 -8.29 60.91 13.40
CA LEU A 14 -8.98 59.90 12.61
C LEU A 14 -8.34 58.54 12.90
N GLN A 15 -9.00 57.80 13.73
CA GLN A 15 -8.76 56.42 14.04
C GLN A 15 -8.86 55.59 12.76
N LYS A 16 -7.71 55.20 12.21
CA LYS A 16 -7.62 54.25 11.09
C LYS A 16 -8.13 52.88 11.55
N GLY A 17 -9.25 52.51 11.00
CA GLY A 17 -9.85 51.20 11.19
C GLY A 17 -8.87 50.07 10.89
N SER A 18 -8.74 49.17 11.83
CA SER A 18 -8.13 47.89 11.72
C SER A 18 -8.88 47.08 10.66
N GLY A 19 -8.31 47.02 9.46
CA GLY A 19 -8.74 46.08 8.43
C GLY A 19 -8.49 44.68 8.92
N SER A 20 -9.56 44.03 9.39
CA SER A 20 -9.57 42.59 9.62
C SER A 20 -9.49 41.90 8.27
N ASP A 21 -8.32 41.39 7.95
CA ASP A 21 -8.07 40.55 6.79
C ASP A 21 -8.87 39.25 6.94
N PRO A 22 -9.85 38.98 6.08
CA PRO A 22 -10.69 37.77 6.19
C PRO A 22 -9.98 36.47 5.80
N GLU A 23 -8.76 36.54 5.29
CA GLU A 23 -8.00 35.35 4.88
C GLU A 23 -7.29 34.60 6.02
N ARG A 24 -7.19 35.18 7.22
CA ARG A 24 -6.49 34.56 8.36
C ARG A 24 -7.28 33.51 9.13
N ARG A 25 -8.49 33.13 8.71
CA ARG A 25 -9.33 32.17 9.44
C ARG A 25 -9.79 30.96 8.61
N ARG A 26 -9.14 30.67 7.49
CA ARG A 26 -9.34 29.39 6.86
C ARG A 26 -8.31 28.43 7.45
N GLY A 27 -8.75 27.56 8.35
CA GLY A 27 -7.98 26.39 8.76
C GLY A 27 -7.61 25.56 7.51
N PRO A 28 -6.61 24.68 7.59
CA PRO A 28 -6.19 23.86 6.47
C PRO A 28 -7.39 23.14 5.86
N SER A 29 -7.50 23.18 4.54
CA SER A 29 -8.60 22.47 3.85
C SER A 29 -8.47 20.97 4.12
N ILE A 30 -9.59 20.25 4.08
CA ILE A 30 -9.58 18.79 4.23
C ILE A 30 -8.57 18.16 3.26
N ILE A 31 -8.43 18.70 2.06
CA ILE A 31 -7.44 18.26 1.07
C ILE A 31 -6.01 18.44 1.59
N THR A 32 -5.70 19.56 2.24
CA THR A 32 -4.37 19.81 2.85
C THR A 32 -4.09 18.84 3.99
N ILE A 33 -5.10 18.51 4.80
CA ILE A 33 -4.98 17.53 5.90
C ILE A 33 -4.72 16.13 5.32
N TRP A 34 -5.38 15.74 4.24
CA TRP A 34 -5.15 14.46 3.56
C TRP A 34 -3.79 14.39 2.87
N GLU A 35 -3.32 15.51 2.28
CA GLU A 35 -1.98 15.60 1.70
C GLU A 35 -0.89 15.61 2.78
N GLU A 36 -1.08 16.33 3.89
CA GLU A 36 -0.15 16.29 5.03
C GLU A 36 -0.12 14.93 5.72
N THR A 37 -1.25 14.23 5.81
CA THR A 37 -1.30 12.85 6.34
C THR A 37 -0.60 11.87 5.39
N ARG A 38 -0.70 12.08 4.08
CA ARG A 38 0.10 11.33 3.09
C ARG A 38 1.59 11.68 3.14
N MET A 39 1.94 12.93 3.45
CA MET A 39 3.33 13.37 3.59
C MET A 39 3.92 13.05 4.97
N ASN A 40 3.10 12.94 6.01
CA ASN A 40 3.49 12.50 7.35
C ASN A 40 3.46 10.98 7.54
N GLY A 41 3.18 10.21 6.50
CA GLY A 41 3.44 8.77 6.44
C GLY A 41 4.94 8.46 6.36
N LYS A 42 5.76 9.18 7.13
CA LYS A 42 7.18 8.85 7.34
C LYS A 42 7.24 7.53 8.08
N GLY A 43 7.58 6.48 7.34
CA GLY A 43 7.85 5.18 7.91
C GLY A 43 6.75 4.13 7.75
N VAL A 44 5.75 4.35 6.92
CA VAL A 44 4.82 3.28 6.53
C VAL A 44 5.35 2.60 5.27
N PRO A 45 5.44 1.27 5.24
CA PRO A 45 5.90 0.57 4.05
C PRO A 45 4.96 0.80 2.87
N ARG A 46 5.53 0.85 1.65
CA ARG A 46 4.78 1.06 0.42
C ARG A 46 5.16 0.03 -0.62
N ILE A 47 4.16 -0.66 -1.16
CA ILE A 47 4.33 -1.49 -2.35
C ILE A 47 4.30 -0.56 -3.56
N ILE A 48 5.40 -0.55 -4.34
CA ILE A 48 5.61 0.37 -5.48
C ILE A 48 5.12 -0.28 -6.77
N ASP A 49 5.53 -1.53 -6.99
CA ASP A 49 5.20 -2.29 -8.19
C ASP A 49 4.89 -3.73 -7.84
N THR A 50 3.97 -4.32 -8.57
CA THR A 50 3.67 -5.76 -8.51
C THR A 50 3.41 -6.30 -9.90
N PHE A 51 3.78 -7.56 -10.08
CA PHE A 51 3.38 -8.33 -11.24
C PHE A 51 3.07 -9.78 -10.83
N ALA A 52 1.95 -10.28 -11.30
CA ALA A 52 1.61 -11.71 -11.22
C ALA A 52 0.77 -12.09 -12.44
N ALA A 53 1.02 -13.27 -13.01
CA ALA A 53 0.18 -13.81 -14.07
C ALA A 53 -1.26 -13.94 -13.56
N LYS A 54 -2.25 -13.53 -14.37
CA LYS A 54 -3.67 -13.64 -14.04
C LYS A 54 -4.22 -15.04 -14.19
N GLY A 55 -3.51 -15.88 -14.95
CA GLY A 55 -3.84 -17.27 -15.18
C GLY A 55 -2.59 -18.14 -15.21
N ILE A 56 -2.67 -19.32 -14.62
CA ILE A 56 -1.64 -20.37 -14.77
C ILE A 56 -2.31 -21.72 -14.90
N SER A 57 -1.60 -22.67 -15.52
CA SER A 57 -2.06 -24.06 -15.56
C SER A 57 -1.95 -24.70 -14.16
N PRO A 58 -2.93 -25.53 -13.76
CA PRO A 58 -2.86 -26.30 -12.53
C PRO A 58 -1.56 -27.09 -12.41
N GLY A 59 -0.99 -27.15 -11.22
CA GLY A 59 0.30 -27.82 -10.96
C GLY A 59 1.54 -26.96 -11.22
N LYS A 60 1.37 -25.77 -11.78
CA LYS A 60 2.46 -24.80 -11.93
C LYS A 60 2.65 -23.98 -10.65
N THR A 61 3.84 -23.40 -10.50
CA THR A 61 4.14 -22.42 -9.43
C THR A 61 3.73 -21.03 -9.90
N TRP A 62 2.88 -20.37 -9.12
CA TRP A 62 2.52 -18.97 -9.35
C TRP A 62 3.54 -18.07 -8.68
N LYS A 63 4.31 -17.32 -9.47
CA LYS A 63 5.25 -16.31 -8.98
C LYS A 63 4.57 -14.95 -8.93
N ILE A 64 4.75 -14.24 -7.82
CA ILE A 64 4.27 -12.89 -7.59
C ILE A 64 5.48 -12.01 -7.33
N TYR A 65 5.80 -11.14 -8.27
CA TYR A 65 6.90 -10.19 -8.17
C TYR A 65 6.46 -8.95 -7.42
N LEU A 66 7.33 -8.46 -6.54
CA LEU A 66 7.08 -7.33 -5.65
C LEU A 66 8.26 -6.37 -5.66
N ARG A 67 7.96 -5.08 -5.68
CA ARG A 67 8.88 -4.00 -5.30
C ARG A 67 8.24 -3.16 -4.22
N ALA A 68 8.97 -2.93 -3.13
CA ALA A 68 8.48 -2.14 -2.01
C ALA A 68 9.59 -1.33 -1.36
N GLU A 69 9.21 -0.26 -0.69
CA GLU A 69 10.09 0.66 -0.01
C GLU A 69 9.56 1.04 1.36
N ASP A 70 10.48 1.28 2.28
CA ASP A 70 10.20 1.85 3.57
C ASP A 70 11.30 2.84 3.99
N ALA A 71 10.90 4.05 4.37
CA ALA A 71 11.82 5.12 4.75
C ALA A 71 12.60 4.81 6.04
N HIS A 72 12.01 4.10 7.00
CA HIS A 72 12.66 3.67 8.24
C HIS A 72 13.57 2.47 8.00
N GLY A 73 13.26 1.64 7.01
CA GLY A 73 14.06 0.47 6.66
C GLY A 73 13.85 -0.67 7.64
N ASP A 74 12.63 -0.85 8.12
CA ASP A 74 12.26 -1.87 9.09
C ASP A 74 11.09 -2.75 8.63
N MET A 75 10.84 -2.84 7.31
CA MET A 75 9.90 -3.83 6.75
C MET A 75 10.19 -5.21 7.31
N LYS A 76 9.19 -5.86 7.88
CA LYS A 76 9.35 -7.08 8.67
C LYS A 76 8.74 -8.31 8.04
N TYR A 77 7.50 -8.19 7.56
CA TYR A 77 6.75 -9.30 7.01
C TYR A 77 6.02 -8.91 5.73
N ILE A 78 6.01 -9.82 4.75
CA ILE A 78 5.01 -9.84 3.69
C ILE A 78 3.86 -10.70 4.21
N ILE A 79 2.66 -10.14 4.25
CA ILE A 79 1.45 -10.78 4.73
C ILE A 79 0.57 -11.14 3.55
N CYS A 80 0.27 -12.40 3.40
CA CYS A 80 -0.52 -12.94 2.30
C CYS A 80 -1.80 -13.55 2.84
N THR A 81 -2.94 -13.07 2.32
CA THR A 81 -4.26 -13.65 2.56
C THR A 81 -4.83 -14.11 1.23
N LEU A 82 -5.23 -15.36 1.15
CA LEU A 82 -5.79 -15.96 -0.04
C LEU A 82 -7.27 -16.25 0.17
N ASP A 83 -8.10 -15.77 -0.73
CA ASP A 83 -9.53 -16.08 -0.81
C ASP A 83 -9.80 -16.97 -2.01
N GLN A 84 -10.55 -18.04 -1.81
CA GLN A 84 -10.98 -18.95 -2.87
C GLN A 84 -12.48 -18.79 -3.11
N ALA A 85 -12.86 -18.46 -4.32
CA ALA A 85 -14.26 -18.34 -4.70
C ALA A 85 -15.01 -19.65 -4.38
N GLY A 86 -16.06 -19.53 -3.55
CA GLY A 86 -16.91 -20.65 -3.13
C GLY A 86 -16.36 -21.49 -1.96
N ALA A 87 -15.14 -21.26 -1.49
CA ALA A 87 -14.56 -22.02 -0.37
C ALA A 87 -14.21 -21.14 0.85
N GLY A 88 -13.93 -19.85 0.64
CA GLY A 88 -13.61 -18.90 1.70
C GLY A 88 -12.12 -18.56 1.79
N VAL A 89 -11.73 -18.00 2.93
CA VAL A 89 -10.39 -17.44 3.18
C VAL A 89 -9.49 -18.48 3.84
N TYR A 90 -8.30 -18.64 3.28
CA TYR A 90 -7.25 -19.48 3.87
C TYR A 90 -6.56 -18.81 5.06
N PRO A 91 -5.87 -19.58 5.93
CA PRO A 91 -5.03 -19.01 6.98
C PRO A 91 -3.99 -18.06 6.41
N VAL A 92 -3.70 -16.99 7.15
CA VAL A 92 -2.72 -15.98 6.76
C VAL A 92 -1.31 -16.60 6.67
N SER A 93 -0.61 -16.33 5.57
CA SER A 93 0.79 -16.69 5.40
C SER A 93 1.68 -15.48 5.66
N LEU A 94 2.68 -15.65 6.51
CA LEU A 94 3.68 -14.63 6.85
C LEU A 94 5.03 -15.02 6.27
N ILE A 95 5.61 -14.15 5.44
CA ILE A 95 6.95 -14.33 4.88
C ILE A 95 7.85 -13.27 5.49
N LYS A 96 8.90 -13.69 6.19
CA LYS A 96 9.85 -12.77 6.84
C LYS A 96 10.74 -12.11 5.80
N ILE A 97 10.81 -10.78 5.84
CA ILE A 97 11.69 -10.00 4.95
C ILE A 97 13.14 -10.09 5.45
N PRO A 98 14.10 -10.44 4.57
CA PRO A 98 15.52 -10.45 4.93
C PRO A 98 16.02 -9.07 5.36
N ALA A 99 16.99 -9.05 6.30
CA ALA A 99 17.48 -7.80 6.88
C ALA A 99 18.09 -6.82 5.86
N ASP A 100 18.67 -7.33 4.79
CA ASP A 100 19.23 -6.55 3.69
C ASP A 100 18.18 -5.95 2.75
N GLN A 101 16.89 -6.34 2.89
CA GLN A 101 15.78 -5.87 2.08
C GLN A 101 14.72 -5.08 2.87
N GLN A 102 14.96 -4.79 4.12
CA GLN A 102 13.97 -4.10 4.98
C GLN A 102 13.71 -2.63 4.58
N ARG A 103 14.64 -2.01 3.83
CA ARG A 103 14.47 -0.65 3.31
C ARG A 103 13.97 -0.61 1.87
N SER A 104 14.42 -1.55 1.06
CA SER A 104 14.06 -1.66 -0.36
C SER A 104 13.98 -3.14 -0.71
N LEU A 105 12.78 -3.60 -0.96
CA LEU A 105 12.46 -4.97 -1.30
C LEU A 105 12.29 -5.11 -2.80
N CYS A 106 12.98 -6.09 -3.40
CA CYS A 106 12.77 -6.48 -4.79
C CYS A 106 12.97 -7.99 -4.94
N GLY A 107 11.97 -8.67 -5.49
CA GLY A 107 12.01 -10.12 -5.66
C GLY A 107 10.62 -10.71 -5.90
N TYR A 108 10.49 -12.03 -5.70
CA TYR A 108 9.21 -12.70 -5.84
C TYR A 108 8.90 -13.61 -4.65
N ILE A 109 7.62 -13.72 -4.33
CA ILE A 109 7.04 -14.77 -3.51
C ILE A 109 6.32 -15.75 -4.42
N TYR A 110 6.00 -16.96 -3.94
CA TYR A 110 5.35 -17.93 -4.81
C TYR A 110 4.34 -18.83 -4.09
N LEU A 111 3.31 -19.23 -4.83
CA LEU A 111 2.33 -20.21 -4.41
C LEU A 111 2.49 -21.48 -5.26
N ASN A 112 2.68 -22.62 -4.60
CA ASN A 112 2.67 -23.91 -5.27
C ASN A 112 1.23 -24.41 -5.44
N THR A 113 0.84 -24.68 -6.68
CA THR A 113 -0.46 -25.29 -6.98
C THR A 113 -0.33 -26.80 -7.25
N GLY A 114 0.86 -27.37 -7.00
CA GLY A 114 1.12 -28.81 -7.14
C GLY A 114 0.44 -29.65 -6.06
N GLY A 115 0.13 -30.89 -6.38
CA GLY A 115 -0.39 -31.88 -5.41
C GLY A 115 -1.90 -31.91 -5.23
N VAL A 116 -2.65 -31.00 -5.81
CA VAL A 116 -4.11 -31.01 -5.75
C VAL A 116 -4.68 -31.43 -7.11
N GLN A 117 -5.28 -32.61 -7.15
CA GLN A 117 -6.03 -33.06 -8.30
C GLN A 117 -7.33 -32.25 -8.41
N ARG A 118 -7.69 -31.79 -9.62
CA ARG A 118 -8.93 -31.03 -9.93
C ARG A 118 -8.97 -29.58 -9.48
N LEU A 119 -7.87 -28.83 -9.65
CA LEU A 119 -7.91 -27.36 -9.48
C LEU A 119 -8.30 -26.62 -10.77
N ASP A 120 -8.85 -27.31 -11.77
CA ASP A 120 -9.26 -26.70 -13.03
C ASP A 120 -10.37 -25.66 -12.78
N PHE A 121 -10.21 -24.47 -13.39
CA PHE A 121 -11.18 -23.38 -13.32
C PHE A 121 -11.42 -22.80 -11.90
N LEU A 122 -10.42 -22.92 -11.02
CA LEU A 122 -10.45 -22.32 -9.71
C LEU A 122 -10.06 -20.84 -9.78
N SER A 123 -10.85 -19.97 -9.15
CA SER A 123 -10.54 -18.54 -9.01
C SER A 123 -10.11 -18.21 -7.58
N LEU A 124 -8.98 -17.54 -7.49
CA LEU A 124 -8.37 -17.11 -6.24
C LEU A 124 -8.15 -15.59 -6.24
N MET A 125 -8.21 -14.98 -5.07
CA MET A 125 -7.83 -13.58 -4.86
C MET A 125 -6.76 -13.53 -3.77
N LEU A 126 -5.56 -13.12 -4.13
CA LEU A 126 -4.48 -12.89 -3.19
C LEU A 126 -4.46 -11.43 -2.77
N THR A 127 -4.49 -11.18 -1.47
CA THR A 127 -4.26 -9.87 -0.88
C THR A 127 -2.88 -9.86 -0.23
N ILE A 128 -2.06 -8.86 -0.55
CA ILE A 128 -0.72 -8.68 -0.02
C ILE A 128 -0.64 -7.35 0.71
N ASN A 129 -0.10 -7.38 1.94
CA ASN A 129 0.33 -6.21 2.68
C ASN A 129 1.78 -6.41 3.15
N ILE A 130 2.49 -5.32 3.38
CA ILE A 130 3.78 -5.34 4.09
C ILE A 130 3.57 -4.75 5.47
N GLN A 131 4.11 -5.41 6.49
CA GLN A 131 4.14 -4.91 7.86
C GLN A 131 5.59 -4.55 8.23
N ASP A 132 5.75 -3.39 8.88
CA ASP A 132 7.03 -2.93 9.44
C ASP A 132 7.29 -3.43 10.87
N GLY A 133 8.40 -3.01 11.46
CA GLY A 133 8.79 -3.33 12.84
C GLY A 133 7.91 -2.68 13.90
N GLU A 134 7.27 -1.57 13.59
CA GLU A 134 6.38 -0.82 14.48
C GLU A 134 4.93 -1.34 14.43
N GLY A 135 4.61 -2.20 13.45
CA GLY A 135 3.28 -2.77 13.27
C GLY A 135 2.37 -2.02 12.30
N ASN A 136 2.91 -1.04 11.55
CA ASN A 136 2.17 -0.38 10.50
C ASN A 136 2.07 -1.27 9.26
N TYR A 137 1.06 -1.03 8.42
CA TYR A 137 0.78 -1.82 7.21
C TYR A 137 0.80 -0.93 5.97
N SER A 138 1.33 -1.47 4.87
CA SER A 138 1.14 -0.87 3.55
C SER A 138 -0.32 -0.90 3.13
N ASP A 139 -0.68 -0.09 2.12
CA ASP A 139 -1.92 -0.31 1.38
C ASP A 139 -1.95 -1.74 0.82
N PRO A 140 -3.12 -2.41 0.79
CA PRO A 140 -3.25 -3.75 0.25
C PRO A 140 -3.15 -3.76 -1.28
N VAL A 141 -2.49 -4.78 -1.82
CA VAL A 141 -2.52 -5.10 -3.24
C VAL A 141 -3.33 -6.38 -3.44
N LEU A 142 -4.28 -6.33 -4.38
CA LEU A 142 -5.15 -7.46 -4.72
C LEU A 142 -4.76 -8.02 -6.08
N LEU A 143 -4.48 -9.31 -6.14
CA LEU A 143 -4.01 -10.01 -7.32
C LEU A 143 -4.92 -11.22 -7.60
N PRO A 144 -5.71 -11.19 -8.69
CA PRO A 144 -6.54 -12.33 -9.08
C PRO A 144 -5.68 -13.42 -9.73
N LEU A 145 -6.04 -14.65 -9.48
CA LEU A 145 -5.49 -15.82 -10.16
C LEU A 145 -6.62 -16.76 -10.61
N ASN A 146 -6.57 -17.18 -11.85
CA ASN A 146 -7.40 -18.26 -12.37
C ASN A 146 -6.53 -19.47 -12.73
N LEU A 147 -6.88 -20.62 -12.21
CA LEU A 147 -6.25 -21.87 -12.61
C LEU A 147 -6.98 -22.41 -13.85
N ASP A 148 -6.36 -22.25 -15.02
CA ASP A 148 -6.90 -22.68 -16.30
C ASP A 148 -5.85 -23.52 -17.04
N PRO A 149 -6.17 -24.79 -17.42
CA PRO A 149 -5.24 -25.61 -18.21
C PRO A 149 -4.79 -25.00 -19.53
N ARG A 150 -5.51 -23.99 -20.03
CA ARG A 150 -5.24 -23.26 -21.28
C ARG A 150 -4.59 -21.90 -21.06
N ALA A 151 -4.23 -21.56 -19.81
CA ALA A 151 -3.62 -20.27 -19.51
C ALA A 151 -2.32 -20.08 -20.30
N GLU A 152 -2.21 -18.92 -20.96
CA GLU A 152 -0.99 -18.48 -21.60
C GLU A 152 0.04 -18.04 -20.55
N GLU A 153 1.32 -18.21 -20.87
CA GLU A 153 2.39 -17.82 -19.97
C GLU A 153 2.61 -16.32 -20.04
N GLU A 154 2.39 -15.64 -18.92
CA GLU A 154 2.66 -14.21 -18.75
C GLU A 154 4.01 -14.02 -18.05
N HIS A 155 4.81 -13.06 -18.53
CA HIS A 155 6.12 -12.75 -17.98
C HIS A 155 6.17 -11.33 -17.38
N PRO A 156 6.96 -11.14 -16.29
CA PRO A 156 7.12 -9.80 -15.73
C PRO A 156 7.83 -8.85 -16.72
N PRO A 157 7.59 -7.54 -16.64
CA PRO A 157 8.31 -6.55 -17.41
C PRO A 157 9.81 -6.66 -17.19
N MET A 158 10.60 -6.67 -18.31
CA MET A 158 12.04 -6.81 -18.26
C MET A 158 12.70 -5.67 -17.46
N GLY A 159 13.61 -6.04 -16.55
CA GLY A 159 14.43 -5.10 -15.79
C GLY A 159 13.71 -4.37 -14.65
N LEU A 160 12.42 -4.63 -14.40
CA LEU A 160 11.66 -4.02 -13.31
C LEU A 160 11.82 -4.78 -12.00
N PHE A 161 11.90 -6.09 -12.06
CA PHE A 161 11.99 -6.97 -10.89
C PHE A 161 13.28 -7.79 -10.90
N GLU A 162 13.75 -8.13 -9.70
CA GLU A 162 14.83 -9.10 -9.51
C GLU A 162 14.25 -10.53 -9.42
N ASP A 163 14.95 -11.52 -9.99
CA ASP A 163 14.57 -12.94 -9.84
C ASP A 163 15.13 -13.49 -8.52
N ARG A 164 14.81 -12.83 -7.42
CA ARG A 164 15.20 -13.19 -6.06
C ARG A 164 14.01 -13.83 -5.34
N ASP A 165 14.23 -15.03 -4.85
CA ASP A 165 13.25 -15.76 -4.04
C ASP A 165 13.15 -15.16 -2.64
N LEU A 166 11.96 -14.68 -2.27
CA LEU A 166 11.62 -14.14 -0.95
C LEU A 166 10.93 -15.18 -0.05
N GLY A 167 10.42 -16.24 -0.64
CA GLY A 167 9.81 -17.36 0.08
C GLY A 167 8.43 -17.81 -0.43
N PRO A 168 7.98 -18.96 0.04
CA PRO A 168 6.69 -19.52 -0.34
C PRO A 168 5.54 -18.91 0.44
N ILE A 169 4.38 -18.79 -0.23
CA ILE A 169 3.09 -18.61 0.43
C ILE A 169 2.71 -19.99 1.01
N MET A 170 2.70 -20.09 2.34
CA MET A 170 2.49 -21.33 3.08
C MET A 170 0.99 -21.67 3.19
N ILE A 171 0.37 -21.95 2.05
CA ILE A 171 -1.04 -22.30 1.91
C ILE A 171 -1.15 -23.56 1.09
N ASN A 172 -1.92 -24.53 1.59
CA ASN A 172 -2.28 -25.73 0.86
C ASN A 172 -3.69 -25.54 0.28
N LEU A 173 -3.77 -25.42 -1.04
CA LEU A 173 -5.06 -25.34 -1.73
C LEU A 173 -5.83 -26.65 -1.55
N THR A 174 -7.10 -26.57 -1.22
CA THR A 174 -8.00 -27.72 -1.09
C THR A 174 -9.17 -27.55 -2.04
N PHE A 175 -9.56 -28.65 -2.69
CA PHE A 175 -10.82 -28.70 -3.41
C PHE A 175 -11.94 -28.92 -2.41
N GLN A 176 -12.85 -27.97 -2.27
CA GLN A 176 -14.13 -28.22 -1.61
C GLN A 176 -15.14 -28.59 -2.68
N ALA A 177 -15.51 -29.86 -2.74
CA ALA A 177 -16.70 -30.24 -3.49
C ALA A 177 -17.90 -29.61 -2.79
N SER A 178 -18.62 -28.72 -3.47
CA SER A 178 -19.94 -28.30 -3.02
C SER A 178 -20.83 -29.56 -3.05
N ASP A 179 -21.19 -30.07 -1.88
CA ASP A 179 -22.26 -31.06 -1.74
C ASP A 179 -23.56 -30.40 -2.24
N SER A 180 -24.05 -30.91 -3.35
CA SER A 180 -25.32 -30.54 -3.98
C SER A 180 -26.44 -31.35 -3.39
#